data_9229a5f651b989cfd4004e746b2cbc09
#
_entry.id   9229a5f651b989cfd4004e746b2cbc09
#
_cell.length_a   1.000
_cell.length_b   1.000
_cell.length_c   1.000
_cell.angle_alpha   90.00
_cell.angle_beta   90.00
_cell.angle_gamma   90.00
#
_symmetry.space_group_name_H-M   'P 1'
#
loop_
_entity.id
_entity.type
_entity.pdbx_description
1 polymer ?
#
loop_
_entity_poly.entity_id
_entity_poly.type
_entity_poly.pdbx_seq_one_letter_code
_entity_poly.pdbx_strand_id
1 'polypeptide(L)'
;MFEGQPKGLWTLALANTGERFGYYTMLAVFALFLGENFGFAAGTASEIYPWFLTLVYFLPLFGGMAADKWGYSRMVVIGIFVMFLGYLLLSIPLGGGTVAAAAMGAALILVSLGTGMFKGNLQVMVGDLYNDARYAEKRDAGFSLFYMLINVGALFAPTAAIKIMDWAQVSLGYSKADSYHFAFAVACVSVIASILIYYLGKSTFKQVLTVKKEKKAVDEPVEEMSPAETRERIICLVLVFAVVIFFWMAFHQNGLTLTWFADEFTATKSSGVESMAFDVTNLVACIFLVYGIFGIFQSVTAKAKTINGLVLVAGLLILGYNYVNLDAEISLSAPIFQQFNACFVVMLTPVSIALFSWLAKKGKEPKAPVKIGLGMLVAGAAYLLMTVSSIGLPATDHPNHVADVTPNLLITTYLILTFAELLLSPIGISLVTKVAPPKYKGMMMGGWFVATALGNKLVSIPGHMWGLDLTIVWGTLMCICLVAALFIFSIIKKLNKVC
;
A
#
# COMPACT_ATOMS: atom_id res chain seq x y z
N MET A 1 -15.38 -2.74 -17.07
CA MET A 1 -14.95 -2.60 -15.66
C MET A 1 -15.87 -1.64 -14.90
N PHE A 2 -16.08 -0.40 -15.37
CA PHE A 2 -16.83 0.65 -14.64
C PHE A 2 -18.36 0.53 -14.75
N GLU A 3 -18.88 -0.01 -15.85
CA GLU A 3 -20.29 -0.06 -16.14
C GLU A 3 -21.04 -1.14 -15.35
N GLY A 4 -22.24 -0.77 -14.86
CA GLY A 4 -23.17 -1.70 -14.20
C GLY A 4 -22.70 -2.15 -12.82
N GLN A 5 -21.81 -1.42 -12.15
CA GLN A 5 -21.45 -1.64 -10.76
C GLN A 5 -22.55 -1.13 -9.80
N PRO A 6 -22.71 -1.74 -8.63
CA PRO A 6 -23.66 -1.25 -7.64
C PRO A 6 -23.27 0.15 -7.15
N LYS A 7 -24.26 1.05 -6.99
CA LYS A 7 -24.00 2.43 -6.54
C LYS A 7 -23.26 2.48 -5.20
N GLY A 8 -23.53 1.54 -4.31
CA GLY A 8 -22.86 1.42 -3.01
C GLY A 8 -21.36 1.22 -3.09
N LEU A 9 -20.85 0.59 -4.17
CA LEU A 9 -19.42 0.44 -4.40
C LEU A 9 -18.70 1.80 -4.40
N TRP A 10 -19.23 2.77 -5.15
CA TRP A 10 -18.60 4.09 -5.27
C TRP A 10 -18.57 4.83 -3.94
N THR A 11 -19.66 4.77 -3.17
CA THR A 11 -19.70 5.39 -1.84
C THR A 11 -18.69 4.77 -0.89
N LEU A 12 -18.69 3.43 -0.78
CA LEU A 12 -17.77 2.73 0.12
C LEU A 12 -16.31 2.88 -0.32
N ALA A 13 -16.06 2.84 -1.62
CA ALA A 13 -14.71 3.01 -2.15
C ALA A 13 -14.18 4.44 -1.97
N LEU A 14 -14.99 5.48 -2.20
CA LEU A 14 -14.60 6.87 -1.96
C LEU A 14 -14.40 7.16 -0.46
N ALA A 15 -15.24 6.60 0.42
CA ALA A 15 -15.01 6.70 1.86
C ALA A 15 -13.68 6.04 2.26
N ASN A 16 -13.36 4.88 1.66
CA ASN A 16 -12.07 4.23 1.86
C ASN A 16 -10.89 5.05 1.30
N THR A 17 -11.06 5.66 0.12
CA THR A 17 -10.05 6.55 -0.48
C THR A 17 -9.72 7.71 0.44
N GLY A 18 -10.72 8.36 1.03
CA GLY A 18 -10.51 9.45 1.98
C GLY A 18 -9.73 8.98 3.21
N GLU A 19 -10.12 7.88 3.81
CA GLU A 19 -9.42 7.32 4.97
C GLU A 19 -7.98 6.90 4.60
N ARG A 20 -7.79 6.20 3.49
CA ARG A 20 -6.45 5.81 3.02
C ARG A 20 -5.57 7.00 2.67
N PHE A 21 -6.12 8.04 2.05
CA PHE A 21 -5.39 9.29 1.81
C PHE A 21 -4.85 9.88 3.13
N GLY A 22 -5.68 9.97 4.18
CA GLY A 22 -5.22 10.44 5.49
C GLY A 22 -4.13 9.54 6.10
N TYR A 23 -4.30 8.23 6.03
CA TYR A 23 -3.32 7.27 6.51
C TYR A 23 -1.96 7.42 5.80
N TYR A 24 -1.97 7.48 4.47
CA TYR A 24 -0.73 7.62 3.70
C TYR A 24 -0.12 9.01 3.80
N THR A 25 -0.91 10.07 4.02
CA THR A 25 -0.41 11.42 4.30
C THR A 25 0.42 11.44 5.59
N MET A 26 -0.09 10.82 6.64
CA MET A 26 0.67 10.66 7.90
C MET A 26 1.89 9.76 7.70
N LEU A 27 1.71 8.59 7.06
CA LEU A 27 2.76 7.59 6.91
C LEU A 27 3.94 8.12 6.09
N ALA A 28 3.68 8.94 5.05
CA ALA A 28 4.70 9.51 4.19
C ALA A 28 5.76 10.32 4.95
N VAL A 29 5.36 10.98 6.02
CA VAL A 29 6.25 11.86 6.80
C VAL A 29 6.61 11.29 8.18
N PHE A 30 6.01 10.18 8.58
CA PHE A 30 6.09 9.69 9.95
C PHE A 30 7.51 9.28 10.39
N ALA A 31 8.27 8.63 9.51
CA ALA A 31 9.64 8.23 9.83
C ALA A 31 10.56 9.46 10.06
N LEU A 32 10.37 10.51 9.27
CA LEU A 32 11.12 11.76 9.41
C LEU A 32 10.67 12.54 10.65
N PHE A 33 9.36 12.57 10.93
CA PHE A 33 8.81 13.18 12.14
C PHE A 33 9.44 12.63 13.42
N LEU A 34 9.71 11.33 13.48
CA LEU A 34 10.35 10.71 14.65
C LEU A 34 11.75 11.27 14.92
N GLY A 35 12.52 11.53 13.87
CA GLY A 35 13.85 12.16 13.96
C GLY A 35 13.76 13.65 14.26
N GLU A 36 13.01 14.40 13.46
CA GLU A 36 12.97 15.86 13.52
C GLU A 36 12.28 16.40 14.79
N ASN A 37 11.17 15.80 15.21
CA ASN A 37 10.40 16.31 16.35
C ASN A 37 10.92 15.81 17.71
N PHE A 38 11.37 14.56 17.76
CA PHE A 38 11.80 13.93 19.01
C PHE A 38 13.32 13.75 19.14
N GLY A 39 14.07 13.95 18.07
CA GLY A 39 15.50 13.66 18.04
C GLY A 39 15.81 12.18 18.22
N PHE A 40 14.87 11.30 17.88
CA PHE A 40 15.08 9.86 17.99
C PHE A 40 16.13 9.39 16.99
N ALA A 41 17.12 8.67 17.48
CA ALA A 41 18.07 7.98 16.64
C ALA A 41 17.37 6.95 15.75
N ALA A 42 17.98 6.61 14.61
CA ALA A 42 17.45 5.64 13.66
C ALA A 42 17.02 4.31 14.32
N GLY A 43 17.77 3.83 15.33
CA GLY A 43 17.42 2.64 16.10
C GLY A 43 16.06 2.73 16.79
N THR A 44 15.75 3.87 17.43
CA THR A 44 14.45 4.08 18.10
C THR A 44 13.31 4.21 17.08
N ALA A 45 13.53 4.97 16.00
CA ALA A 45 12.57 5.09 14.91
C ALA A 45 12.30 3.73 14.24
N SER A 46 13.33 2.88 14.14
CA SER A 46 13.25 1.51 13.62
C SER A 46 12.45 0.55 14.51
N GLU A 47 12.14 0.92 15.74
CA GLU A 47 11.19 0.18 16.58
C GLU A 47 9.77 0.74 16.45
N ILE A 48 9.60 2.04 16.54
CA ILE A 48 8.26 2.69 16.59
C ILE A 48 7.51 2.48 15.27
N TYR A 49 8.14 2.77 14.13
CA TYR A 49 7.52 2.67 12.82
C TYR A 49 7.05 1.22 12.50
N PRO A 50 7.88 0.18 12.63
CA PRO A 50 7.45 -1.18 12.37
C PRO A 50 6.40 -1.71 13.35
N TRP A 51 6.46 -1.33 14.64
CA TRP A 51 5.41 -1.69 15.57
C TRP A 51 4.07 -1.08 15.20
N PHE A 52 4.06 0.17 14.75
CA PHE A 52 2.83 0.80 14.24
C PHE A 52 2.27 0.03 13.05
N LEU A 53 3.08 -0.27 12.04
CA LEU A 53 2.66 -1.07 10.89
C LEU A 53 2.15 -2.46 11.30
N THR A 54 2.83 -3.11 12.25
CA THR A 54 2.43 -4.42 12.78
C THR A 54 1.02 -4.37 13.36
N LEU A 55 0.74 -3.38 14.20
CA LEU A 55 -0.58 -3.21 14.82
C LEU A 55 -1.67 -2.92 13.78
N VAL A 56 -1.40 -2.07 12.79
CA VAL A 56 -2.33 -1.74 11.70
C VAL A 56 -2.76 -2.97 10.90
N TYR A 57 -1.89 -3.97 10.75
CA TYR A 57 -2.20 -5.20 10.01
C TYR A 57 -2.66 -6.37 10.90
N PHE A 58 -2.34 -6.34 12.19
CA PHE A 58 -2.75 -7.37 13.14
C PHE A 58 -4.14 -7.14 13.72
N LEU A 59 -4.46 -5.89 14.06
CA LEU A 59 -5.73 -5.53 14.71
C LEU A 59 -7.00 -5.74 13.86
N PRO A 60 -6.97 -5.75 12.51
CA PRO A 60 -8.13 -6.12 11.71
C PRO A 60 -8.70 -7.52 12.01
N LEU A 61 -7.88 -8.44 12.52
CA LEU A 61 -8.34 -9.74 13.00
C LEU A 61 -9.38 -9.58 14.13
N PHE A 62 -9.08 -8.76 15.12
CA PHE A 62 -10.00 -8.47 16.24
C PHE A 62 -11.17 -7.59 15.83
N GLY A 63 -10.92 -6.62 14.93
CA GLY A 63 -11.97 -5.78 14.35
C GLY A 63 -13.03 -6.58 13.59
N GLY A 64 -12.62 -7.62 12.87
CA GLY A 64 -13.52 -8.57 12.20
C GLY A 64 -14.33 -9.40 13.20
N MET A 65 -13.70 -9.95 14.24
CA MET A 65 -14.37 -10.70 15.31
C MET A 65 -15.40 -9.82 16.04
N ALA A 66 -15.06 -8.56 16.32
CA ALA A 66 -15.99 -7.60 16.92
C ALA A 66 -17.16 -7.28 15.98
N ALA A 67 -16.91 -7.16 14.68
CA ALA A 67 -17.94 -6.89 13.68
C ALA A 67 -18.93 -8.06 13.50
N ASP A 68 -18.48 -9.28 13.65
CA ASP A 68 -19.37 -10.45 13.67
C ASP A 68 -20.41 -10.38 14.80
N LYS A 69 -20.04 -9.77 15.92
CA LYS A 69 -20.93 -9.62 17.10
C LYS A 69 -21.76 -8.34 17.03
N TRP A 70 -21.17 -7.22 16.61
CA TRP A 70 -21.81 -5.88 16.71
C TRP A 70 -22.24 -5.29 15.36
N GLY A 71 -21.88 -5.93 14.26
CA GLY A 71 -22.20 -5.54 12.88
C GLY A 71 -21.12 -4.70 12.21
N TYR A 72 -20.88 -4.99 10.92
CA TYR A 72 -19.82 -4.38 10.12
C TYR A 72 -19.93 -2.86 10.02
N SER A 73 -21.13 -2.33 9.72
CA SER A 73 -21.36 -0.88 9.61
C SER A 73 -21.07 -0.13 10.90
N ARG A 74 -21.39 -0.69 12.07
CA ARG A 74 -21.08 -0.06 13.36
C ARG A 74 -19.57 -0.02 13.59
N MET A 75 -18.88 -1.10 13.30
CA MET A 75 -17.42 -1.16 13.45
C MET A 75 -16.70 -0.19 12.52
N VAL A 76 -17.18 -0.05 11.28
CA VAL A 76 -16.66 0.96 10.32
C VAL A 76 -16.78 2.37 10.91
N VAL A 77 -17.95 2.75 11.42
CA VAL A 77 -18.18 4.09 11.98
C VAL A 77 -17.36 4.34 13.24
N ILE A 78 -17.32 3.36 14.18
CA ILE A 78 -16.50 3.46 15.39
C ILE A 78 -15.02 3.56 15.01
N GLY A 79 -14.58 2.75 14.04
CA GLY A 79 -13.19 2.76 13.55
C GLY A 79 -12.77 4.11 13.01
N ILE A 80 -13.60 4.75 12.18
CA ILE A 80 -13.31 6.10 11.67
C ILE A 80 -13.23 7.12 12.81
N PHE A 81 -14.12 7.05 13.78
CA PHE A 81 -14.12 8.00 14.91
C PHE A 81 -12.86 7.80 15.79
N VAL A 82 -12.47 6.56 16.05
CA VAL A 82 -11.26 6.25 16.82
C VAL A 82 -10.00 6.71 16.06
N MET A 83 -9.93 6.50 14.74
CA MET A 83 -8.83 7.04 13.93
C MET A 83 -8.78 8.57 13.96
N PHE A 84 -9.95 9.22 13.86
CA PHE A 84 -10.03 10.68 13.97
C PHE A 84 -9.42 11.20 15.26
N LEU A 85 -9.73 10.59 16.41
CA LEU A 85 -9.14 10.96 17.69
C LEU A 85 -7.61 10.78 17.70
N GLY A 86 -7.11 9.71 17.10
CA GLY A 86 -5.68 9.46 16.94
C GLY A 86 -4.98 10.52 16.10
N TYR A 87 -5.52 10.84 14.92
CA TYR A 87 -4.96 11.90 14.07
C TYR A 87 -5.09 13.29 14.70
N LEU A 88 -6.21 13.56 15.39
CA LEU A 88 -6.38 14.81 16.13
C LEU A 88 -5.29 14.98 17.20
N LEU A 89 -4.99 13.91 17.95
CA LEU A 89 -3.94 13.93 18.94
C LEU A 89 -2.56 14.16 18.31
N LEU A 90 -2.26 13.54 17.15
CA LEU A 90 -1.03 13.81 16.40
C LEU A 90 -0.96 15.23 15.84
N SER A 91 -2.09 15.87 15.55
CA SER A 91 -2.13 17.22 14.98
C SER A 91 -1.83 18.34 15.97
N ILE A 92 -1.73 18.02 17.29
CA ILE A 92 -1.44 19.00 18.35
C ILE A 92 0.07 19.07 18.53
N PRO A 93 0.71 20.23 18.35
CA PRO A 93 2.14 20.41 18.55
C PRO A 93 2.47 20.46 20.06
N LEU A 94 2.84 19.32 20.63
CA LEU A 94 3.19 19.16 22.04
C LEU A 94 4.72 19.26 22.28
N GLY A 95 5.49 19.55 21.24
CA GLY A 95 6.95 19.54 21.27
C GLY A 95 7.55 18.14 21.23
N GLY A 96 8.82 18.00 21.66
CA GLY A 96 9.60 16.75 21.62
C GLY A 96 9.79 16.07 22.97
N GLY A 97 9.06 16.48 24.02
CA GLY A 97 9.21 15.94 25.36
C GLY A 97 8.49 14.59 25.61
N THR A 98 8.66 14.06 26.83
CA THR A 98 8.06 12.77 27.22
C THR A 98 6.54 12.74 27.14
N VAL A 99 5.86 13.85 27.43
CA VAL A 99 4.39 13.97 27.29
C VAL A 99 3.99 13.88 25.82
N ALA A 100 4.72 14.55 24.92
CA ALA A 100 4.49 14.47 23.49
C ALA A 100 4.73 13.05 22.95
N ALA A 101 5.78 12.36 23.41
CA ALA A 101 6.06 10.97 23.05
C ALA A 101 4.96 10.01 23.53
N ALA A 102 4.45 10.19 24.74
CA ALA A 102 3.32 9.41 25.26
C ALA A 102 2.03 9.69 24.48
N ALA A 103 1.75 10.95 24.15
CA ALA A 103 0.61 11.33 23.32
C ALA A 103 0.72 10.73 21.89
N MET A 104 1.90 10.77 21.27
CA MET A 104 2.17 10.11 19.99
C MET A 104 1.90 8.59 20.11
N GLY A 105 2.43 7.93 21.13
CA GLY A 105 2.18 6.49 21.34
C GLY A 105 0.70 6.15 21.47
N ALA A 106 -0.05 6.94 22.26
CA ALA A 106 -1.50 6.79 22.38
C ALA A 106 -2.21 7.02 21.04
N ALA A 107 -1.80 8.02 20.28
CA ALA A 107 -2.35 8.31 18.97
C ALA A 107 -2.12 7.17 17.97
N LEU A 108 -0.92 6.59 17.93
CA LEU A 108 -0.60 5.44 17.07
C LEU A 108 -1.45 4.22 17.42
N ILE A 109 -1.70 3.97 18.71
CA ILE A 109 -2.60 2.90 19.17
C ILE A 109 -4.03 3.19 18.71
N LEU A 110 -4.53 4.42 18.86
CA LEU A 110 -5.86 4.82 18.39
C LEU A 110 -6.01 4.65 16.87
N VAL A 111 -5.04 5.12 16.09
CA VAL A 111 -5.06 4.97 14.62
C VAL A 111 -5.05 3.48 14.24
N SER A 112 -4.23 2.67 14.89
CA SER A 112 -4.16 1.23 14.62
C SER A 112 -5.45 0.50 14.98
N LEU A 113 -6.04 0.79 16.15
CA LEU A 113 -7.33 0.24 16.58
C LEU A 113 -8.45 0.64 15.62
N GLY A 114 -8.52 1.92 15.28
CA GLY A 114 -9.52 2.43 14.35
C GLY A 114 -9.39 1.80 12.96
N THR A 115 -8.17 1.70 12.43
CA THR A 115 -7.89 1.00 11.16
C THR A 115 -8.30 -0.48 11.24
N GLY A 116 -8.04 -1.14 12.36
CA GLY A 116 -8.45 -2.53 12.59
C GLY A 116 -9.97 -2.72 12.51
N MET A 117 -10.73 -1.78 13.07
CA MET A 117 -12.19 -1.81 13.02
C MET A 117 -12.75 -1.41 11.66
N PHE A 118 -12.04 -0.60 10.88
CA PHE A 118 -12.49 -0.04 9.62
C PHE A 118 -12.17 -0.92 8.42
N LYS A 119 -10.88 -1.22 8.21
CA LYS A 119 -10.33 -1.72 6.94
C LYS A 119 -10.96 -3.03 6.47
N GLY A 120 -10.94 -4.06 7.30
CA GLY A 120 -11.48 -5.39 6.95
C GLY A 120 -12.99 -5.36 6.82
N ASN A 121 -13.67 -4.65 7.71
CA ASN A 121 -15.12 -4.59 7.77
C ASN A 121 -15.73 -3.85 6.58
N LEU A 122 -15.09 -2.79 6.11
CA LEU A 122 -15.53 -2.10 4.90
C LEU A 122 -15.41 -3.00 3.65
N GLN A 123 -14.34 -3.80 3.56
CA GLN A 123 -14.16 -4.76 2.47
C GLN A 123 -15.26 -5.84 2.47
N VAL A 124 -15.68 -6.31 3.65
CA VAL A 124 -16.82 -7.24 3.77
C VAL A 124 -18.09 -6.59 3.26
N MET A 125 -18.37 -5.33 3.65
CA MET A 125 -19.53 -4.59 3.16
C MET A 125 -19.51 -4.41 1.64
N VAL A 126 -18.35 -4.17 1.03
CA VAL A 126 -18.21 -4.14 -0.44
C VAL A 126 -18.53 -5.51 -1.03
N GLY A 127 -18.02 -6.59 -0.44
CA GLY A 127 -18.33 -7.97 -0.87
C GLY A 127 -19.83 -8.27 -0.83
N ASP A 128 -20.53 -7.81 0.21
CA ASP A 128 -21.95 -8.04 0.40
C ASP A 128 -22.84 -7.34 -0.66
N LEU A 129 -22.34 -6.25 -1.29
CA LEU A 129 -23.04 -5.62 -2.43
C LEU A 129 -23.23 -6.58 -3.61
N TYR A 130 -22.34 -7.58 -3.76
CA TYR A 130 -22.33 -8.53 -4.85
C TYR A 130 -23.03 -9.84 -4.53
N ASN A 131 -23.68 -9.96 -3.36
CA ASN A 131 -24.57 -11.08 -3.05
C ASN A 131 -25.89 -10.99 -3.83
N ASP A 132 -26.23 -9.82 -4.38
CA ASP A 132 -27.33 -9.66 -5.33
C ASP A 132 -26.95 -10.27 -6.69
N ALA A 133 -27.78 -11.19 -7.20
CA ALA A 133 -27.55 -11.91 -8.45
C ALA A 133 -27.26 -11.00 -9.66
N ARG A 134 -27.81 -9.76 -9.67
CA ARG A 134 -27.58 -8.77 -10.73
C ARG A 134 -26.13 -8.31 -10.82
N TYR A 135 -25.38 -8.40 -9.73
CA TYR A 135 -24.01 -7.90 -9.63
C TYR A 135 -22.95 -9.00 -9.40
N ALA A 136 -23.38 -10.23 -9.12
CA ALA A 136 -22.51 -11.34 -8.73
C ALA A 136 -21.32 -11.56 -9.68
N GLU A 137 -21.57 -11.55 -11.00
CA GLU A 137 -20.54 -11.72 -12.04
C GLU A 137 -19.52 -10.56 -12.09
N LYS A 138 -19.84 -9.39 -11.50
CA LYS A 138 -19.00 -8.20 -11.52
C LYS A 138 -18.16 -8.03 -10.26
N ARG A 139 -18.20 -8.99 -9.35
CA ARG A 139 -17.55 -8.93 -8.04
C ARG A 139 -16.04 -8.65 -8.14
N ASP A 140 -15.33 -9.40 -8.98
CA ASP A 140 -13.88 -9.26 -9.12
C ASP A 140 -13.49 -7.90 -9.71
N ALA A 141 -14.27 -7.41 -10.70
CA ALA A 141 -14.09 -6.07 -11.26
C ALA A 141 -14.37 -4.97 -10.21
N GLY A 142 -15.35 -5.18 -9.35
CA GLY A 142 -15.67 -4.26 -8.26
C GLY A 142 -14.57 -4.17 -7.20
N PHE A 143 -14.01 -5.30 -6.79
CA PHE A 143 -12.85 -5.32 -5.88
C PHE A 143 -11.61 -4.68 -6.52
N SER A 144 -11.39 -4.87 -7.81
CA SER A 144 -10.30 -4.21 -8.55
C SER A 144 -10.46 -2.70 -8.56
N LEU A 145 -11.70 -2.20 -8.78
CA LEU A 145 -12.01 -0.76 -8.68
C LEU A 145 -11.82 -0.22 -7.26
N PHE A 146 -12.26 -0.96 -6.27
CA PHE A 146 -12.08 -0.60 -4.86
C PHE A 146 -10.59 -0.46 -4.52
N TYR A 147 -9.75 -1.42 -4.96
CA TYR A 147 -8.31 -1.40 -4.75
C TYR A 147 -7.63 -0.25 -5.51
N MET A 148 -8.03 0.00 -6.75
CA MET A 148 -7.53 1.12 -7.53
C MET A 148 -7.77 2.47 -6.83
N LEU A 149 -8.95 2.68 -6.27
CA LEU A 149 -9.30 3.92 -5.56
C LEU A 149 -8.51 4.10 -4.25
N ILE A 150 -8.07 3.02 -3.59
CA ILE A 150 -7.10 3.08 -2.48
C ILE A 150 -5.79 3.72 -2.96
N ASN A 151 -5.27 3.26 -4.09
CA ASN A 151 -3.99 3.74 -4.63
C ASN A 151 -4.10 5.17 -5.17
N VAL A 152 -5.27 5.60 -5.64
CA VAL A 152 -5.51 7.01 -5.96
C VAL A 152 -5.34 7.89 -4.72
N GLY A 153 -5.88 7.49 -3.56
CA GLY A 153 -5.65 8.20 -2.30
C GLY A 153 -4.15 8.24 -1.93
N ALA A 154 -3.46 7.11 -2.03
CA ALA A 154 -2.04 7.00 -1.72
C ALA A 154 -1.16 7.85 -2.65
N LEU A 155 -1.53 7.99 -3.92
CA LEU A 155 -0.78 8.79 -4.91
C LEU A 155 -0.70 10.28 -4.54
N PHE A 156 -1.81 10.86 -4.06
CA PHE A 156 -1.86 12.28 -3.72
C PHE A 156 -1.33 12.58 -2.31
N ALA A 157 -1.22 11.58 -1.45
CA ALA A 157 -0.92 11.75 -0.03
C ALA A 157 0.45 12.41 0.26
N PRO A 158 1.58 11.98 -0.34
CA PRO A 158 2.88 12.61 -0.10
C PRO A 158 2.92 14.07 -0.56
N THR A 159 2.36 14.34 -1.75
CA THR A 159 2.27 15.72 -2.27
C THR A 159 1.45 16.62 -1.34
N ALA A 160 0.33 16.13 -0.82
CA ALA A 160 -0.50 16.88 0.12
C ALA A 160 0.25 17.16 1.43
N ALA A 161 0.97 16.15 1.98
CA ALA A 161 1.77 16.31 3.18
C ALA A 161 2.84 17.41 2.99
N ILE A 162 3.62 17.34 1.92
CA ILE A 162 4.69 18.30 1.63
C ILE A 162 4.12 19.69 1.48
N LYS A 163 3.10 19.88 0.62
CA LYS A 163 2.53 21.22 0.36
C LYS A 163 1.94 21.88 1.60
N ILE A 164 1.30 21.11 2.48
CA ILE A 164 0.75 21.67 3.72
C ILE A 164 1.85 22.01 4.71
N MET A 165 2.91 21.21 4.79
CA MET A 165 4.08 21.49 5.62
C MET A 165 4.82 22.74 5.14
N ASP A 166 5.05 22.87 3.83
CA ASP A 166 5.69 24.06 3.21
C ASP A 166 4.85 25.32 3.47
N TRP A 167 3.52 25.23 3.31
CA TRP A 167 2.64 26.35 3.63
C TRP A 167 2.73 26.75 5.11
N ALA A 168 2.78 25.76 6.02
CA ALA A 168 2.91 26.06 7.45
C ALA A 168 4.25 26.73 7.78
N GLN A 169 5.34 26.33 7.14
CA GLN A 169 6.67 26.92 7.34
C GLN A 169 6.76 28.32 6.72
N VAL A 170 6.39 28.46 5.44
CA VAL A 170 6.59 29.71 4.67
C VAL A 170 5.54 30.76 5.02
N SER A 171 4.26 30.39 5.12
CA SER A 171 3.16 31.36 5.30
C SER A 171 2.81 31.61 6.75
N LEU A 172 2.99 30.61 7.64
CA LEU A 172 2.63 30.73 9.06
C LEU A 172 3.86 30.84 9.97
N GLY A 173 5.08 30.61 9.45
CA GLY A 173 6.34 30.76 10.21
C GLY A 173 6.61 29.63 11.22
N TYR A 174 5.96 28.46 11.08
CA TYR A 174 6.22 27.31 11.93
C TYR A 174 7.60 26.69 11.66
N SER A 175 8.17 26.05 12.68
CA SER A 175 9.38 25.25 12.50
C SER A 175 9.12 24.02 11.62
N LYS A 176 10.19 23.42 11.08
CA LYS A 176 10.08 22.15 10.32
C LYS A 176 9.44 21.06 11.21
N ALA A 177 9.86 20.95 12.47
CA ALA A 177 9.30 19.98 13.41
C ALA A 177 7.80 20.18 13.66
N ASP A 178 7.35 21.43 13.88
CA ASP A 178 5.93 21.71 14.09
C ASP A 178 5.09 21.57 12.80
N SER A 179 5.68 21.71 11.63
CA SER A 179 4.96 21.61 10.35
C SER A 179 4.40 20.21 10.09
N TYR A 180 5.00 19.15 10.65
CA TYR A 180 4.46 17.78 10.55
C TYR A 180 3.06 17.65 11.12
N HIS A 181 2.73 18.41 12.17
CA HIS A 181 1.41 18.39 12.79
C HIS A 181 0.31 18.86 11.81
N PHE A 182 0.65 19.71 10.84
CA PHE A 182 -0.27 20.12 9.77
C PHE A 182 -0.55 18.97 8.80
N ALA A 183 0.44 18.14 8.48
CA ALA A 183 0.20 16.93 7.68
C ALA A 183 -0.74 15.95 8.41
N PHE A 184 -0.61 15.80 9.73
CA PHE A 184 -1.53 15.01 10.54
C PHE A 184 -2.93 15.64 10.63
N ALA A 185 -3.04 16.97 10.64
CA ALA A 185 -4.31 17.68 10.55
C ALA A 185 -5.03 17.43 9.20
N VAL A 186 -4.28 17.31 8.09
CA VAL A 186 -4.85 16.89 6.79
C VAL A 186 -5.45 15.48 6.91
N ALA A 187 -4.82 14.56 7.64
CA ALA A 187 -5.39 13.25 7.90
C ALA A 187 -6.71 13.34 8.69
N CYS A 188 -6.81 14.25 9.68
CA CYS A 188 -8.08 14.51 10.38
C CYS A 188 -9.19 14.96 9.42
N VAL A 189 -8.91 15.95 8.57
CA VAL A 189 -9.88 16.48 7.60
C VAL A 189 -10.31 15.38 6.63
N SER A 190 -9.37 14.57 6.18
CA SER A 190 -9.61 13.44 5.28
C SER A 190 -10.54 12.38 5.90
N VAL A 191 -10.35 12.06 7.17
CA VAL A 191 -11.20 11.11 7.90
C VAL A 191 -12.60 11.69 8.14
N ILE A 192 -12.72 13.00 8.38
CA ILE A 192 -14.02 13.69 8.42
C ILE A 192 -14.72 13.59 7.07
N ALA A 193 -14.00 13.86 5.97
CA ALA A 193 -14.58 13.71 4.63
C ALA A 193 -15.02 12.26 4.36
N SER A 194 -14.23 11.28 4.78
CA SER A 194 -14.56 9.85 4.68
C SER A 194 -15.89 9.52 5.38
N ILE A 195 -16.09 9.98 6.62
CA ILE A 195 -17.33 9.71 7.36
C ILE A 195 -18.52 10.44 6.75
N LEU A 196 -18.32 11.67 6.26
CA LEU A 196 -19.38 12.42 5.56
C LEU A 196 -19.81 11.69 4.28
N ILE A 197 -18.88 11.22 3.46
CA ILE A 197 -19.18 10.43 2.25
C ILE A 197 -19.94 9.17 2.63
N TYR A 198 -19.51 8.46 3.68
CA TYR A 198 -20.16 7.25 4.16
C TYR A 198 -21.63 7.53 4.57
N TYR A 199 -21.89 8.58 5.36
CA TYR A 199 -23.24 8.90 5.83
C TYR A 199 -24.14 9.46 4.74
N LEU A 200 -23.65 10.38 3.91
CA LEU A 200 -24.42 10.97 2.80
C LEU A 200 -24.78 9.89 1.77
N GLY A 201 -23.87 8.98 1.52
CA GLY A 201 -24.07 7.88 0.58
C GLY A 201 -24.77 6.64 1.15
N LYS A 202 -25.19 6.65 2.43
CA LYS A 202 -25.78 5.49 3.14
C LYS A 202 -26.99 4.89 2.43
N SER A 203 -27.74 5.72 1.70
CA SER A 203 -28.89 5.29 0.89
C SER A 203 -28.51 4.32 -0.24
N THR A 204 -27.28 4.38 -0.75
CA THR A 204 -26.80 3.60 -1.90
C THR A 204 -26.42 2.15 -1.54
N PHE A 205 -26.26 1.85 -0.26
CA PHE A 205 -25.89 0.52 0.25
C PHE A 205 -26.78 0.04 1.41
N LYS A 206 -28.04 0.51 1.46
CA LYS A 206 -29.01 0.11 2.51
C LYS A 206 -29.15 -1.40 2.64
N GLN A 207 -29.13 -2.14 1.54
CA GLN A 207 -29.21 -3.61 1.52
C GLN A 207 -28.13 -4.29 2.36
N VAL A 208 -26.95 -3.69 2.43
CA VAL A 208 -25.83 -4.24 3.21
C VAL A 208 -25.97 -3.96 4.71
N LEU A 209 -26.72 -2.90 5.07
CA LEU A 209 -26.98 -2.53 6.47
C LEU A 209 -28.03 -3.44 7.13
N THR A 210 -28.94 -4.01 6.34
CA THR A 210 -30.08 -4.81 6.79
C THR A 210 -29.80 -6.32 6.77
N VAL A 211 -28.69 -6.75 6.16
CA VAL A 211 -28.28 -8.16 6.23
C VAL A 211 -27.95 -8.50 7.69
N LYS A 212 -29.02 -8.86 8.46
CA LYS A 212 -28.81 -9.80 9.54
C LYS A 212 -28.16 -11.01 8.87
N LYS A 213 -27.01 -11.45 9.36
CA LYS A 213 -26.55 -12.79 9.07
C LYS A 213 -27.72 -13.72 9.44
N GLU A 214 -28.54 -14.07 8.48
CA GLU A 214 -29.14 -15.37 8.52
C GLU A 214 -27.91 -16.27 8.69
N LYS A 215 -27.84 -16.89 9.86
CA LYS A 215 -26.96 -18.04 10.02
C LYS A 215 -27.27 -18.85 8.77
N LYS A 216 -26.38 -18.82 7.76
CA LYS A 216 -26.39 -19.86 6.76
C LYS A 216 -26.38 -21.10 7.61
N ALA A 217 -27.50 -21.80 7.58
CA ALA A 217 -27.60 -23.10 8.17
C ALA A 217 -26.36 -23.84 7.67
N VAL A 218 -25.60 -24.37 8.59
CA VAL A 218 -24.44 -25.18 8.34
C VAL A 218 -24.96 -26.53 7.86
N ASP A 219 -25.56 -26.55 6.67
CA ASP A 219 -26.21 -27.74 6.09
C ASP A 219 -26.00 -27.87 4.57
N GLU A 220 -25.06 -27.14 3.99
CA GLU A 220 -24.39 -27.71 2.83
C GLU A 220 -23.31 -28.64 3.36
N PRO A 221 -23.31 -29.95 2.98
CA PRO A 221 -22.24 -30.86 3.37
C PRO A 221 -20.93 -30.25 2.84
N VAL A 222 -20.14 -29.70 3.75
CA VAL A 222 -18.77 -29.31 3.46
C VAL A 222 -18.12 -30.63 3.02
N GLU A 223 -17.72 -30.74 1.74
CA GLU A 223 -16.95 -31.87 1.26
C GLU A 223 -15.84 -32.13 2.28
N GLU A 224 -15.97 -33.21 3.06
CA GLU A 224 -15.01 -33.53 4.10
C GLU A 224 -13.72 -33.96 3.42
N MET A 225 -12.79 -33.03 3.32
CA MET A 225 -11.44 -33.36 2.87
C MET A 225 -10.81 -34.34 3.86
N SER A 226 -10.03 -35.28 3.35
CA SER A 226 -9.28 -36.18 4.22
C SER A 226 -8.36 -35.40 5.17
N PRO A 227 -8.13 -35.88 6.40
CA PRO A 227 -7.22 -35.24 7.34
C PRO A 227 -5.80 -35.08 6.78
N ALA A 228 -5.35 -35.98 5.93
CA ALA A 228 -4.05 -35.92 5.25
C ALA A 228 -3.99 -34.79 4.24
N GLU A 229 -5.00 -34.63 3.39
CA GLU A 229 -5.09 -33.51 2.42
C GLU A 229 -5.23 -32.16 3.11
N THR A 230 -6.07 -32.08 4.15
CA THR A 230 -6.21 -30.88 4.98
C THR A 230 -4.86 -30.45 5.55
N ARG A 231 -4.09 -31.38 6.12
CA ARG A 231 -2.75 -31.10 6.65
C ARG A 231 -1.78 -30.64 5.56
N GLU A 232 -1.80 -31.28 4.40
CA GLU A 232 -0.91 -30.94 3.29
C GLU A 232 -1.16 -29.51 2.79
N ARG A 233 -2.42 -29.10 2.62
CA ARG A 233 -2.83 -27.76 2.22
C ARG A 233 -2.42 -26.70 3.24
N ILE A 234 -2.64 -26.96 4.54
CA ILE A 234 -2.22 -26.03 5.61
C ILE A 234 -0.71 -25.87 5.61
N ILE A 235 0.07 -26.97 5.52
CA ILE A 235 1.53 -26.88 5.47
C ILE A 235 1.99 -26.08 4.25
N CYS A 236 1.39 -26.30 3.08
CA CYS A 236 1.73 -25.52 1.88
C CYS A 236 1.49 -24.02 2.08
N LEU A 237 0.37 -23.62 2.67
CA LEU A 237 0.08 -22.21 2.96
C LEU A 237 1.04 -21.62 3.99
N VAL A 238 1.37 -22.34 5.06
CA VAL A 238 2.34 -21.89 6.07
C VAL A 238 3.73 -21.66 5.45
N LEU A 239 4.16 -22.54 4.55
CA LEU A 239 5.43 -22.36 3.82
C LEU A 239 5.41 -21.13 2.91
N VAL A 240 4.28 -20.85 2.28
CA VAL A 240 4.10 -19.60 1.50
C VAL A 240 4.11 -18.38 2.42
N PHE A 241 3.44 -18.45 3.58
CA PHE A 241 3.44 -17.35 4.56
C PHE A 241 4.85 -17.02 5.05
N ALA A 242 5.71 -18.01 5.23
CA ALA A 242 7.10 -17.78 5.59
C ALA A 242 7.84 -16.91 4.55
N VAL A 243 7.57 -17.10 3.26
CA VAL A 243 8.13 -16.25 2.20
C VAL A 243 7.52 -14.84 2.21
N VAL A 244 6.21 -14.76 2.44
CA VAL A 244 5.46 -13.50 2.49
C VAL A 244 5.94 -12.58 3.62
N ILE A 245 6.36 -13.14 4.76
CA ILE A 245 6.98 -12.39 5.86
C ILE A 245 8.18 -11.59 5.36
N PHE A 246 9.08 -12.24 4.65
CA PHE A 246 10.30 -11.59 4.15
C PHE A 246 10.03 -10.62 3.00
N PHE A 247 8.99 -10.88 2.20
CA PHE A 247 8.56 -9.92 1.20
C PHE A 247 8.13 -8.59 1.83
N TRP A 248 7.23 -8.63 2.83
CA TRP A 248 6.74 -7.42 3.49
C TRP A 248 7.82 -6.70 4.29
N MET A 249 8.77 -7.45 4.87
CA MET A 249 9.98 -6.88 5.47
C MET A 249 10.76 -6.04 4.45
N ALA A 250 10.99 -6.58 3.26
CA ALA A 250 11.72 -5.89 2.20
C ALA A 250 10.90 -4.73 1.62
N PHE A 251 9.62 -4.96 1.31
CA PHE A 251 8.76 -3.98 0.65
C PHE A 251 8.51 -2.72 1.49
N HIS A 252 8.22 -2.89 2.79
CA HIS A 252 7.92 -1.75 3.66
C HIS A 252 9.16 -0.94 4.11
N GLN A 253 10.33 -1.24 3.58
CA GLN A 253 11.46 -0.32 3.65
C GLN A 253 11.18 1.00 2.91
N ASN A 254 10.20 1.02 2.02
CA ASN A 254 9.76 2.23 1.31
C ASN A 254 9.36 3.38 2.25
N GLY A 255 8.83 3.09 3.41
CA GLY A 255 8.44 4.09 4.41
C GLY A 255 9.49 4.30 5.53
N LEU A 256 10.60 3.58 5.54
CA LEU A 256 11.64 3.71 6.55
C LEU A 256 13.01 3.98 5.89
N THR A 257 13.77 2.94 5.57
CA THR A 257 15.16 3.10 5.11
C THR A 257 15.28 3.73 3.72
N LEU A 258 14.35 3.45 2.79
CA LEU A 258 14.32 4.15 1.50
C LEU A 258 13.92 5.63 1.64
N THR A 259 13.09 5.95 2.64
CA THR A 259 12.77 7.36 2.95
C THR A 259 13.98 8.08 3.55
N TRP A 260 14.73 7.42 4.44
CA TRP A 260 15.97 7.99 4.96
C TRP A 260 17.03 8.13 3.86
N PHE A 261 17.15 7.15 2.97
CA PHE A 261 18.05 7.29 1.82
C PHE A 261 17.66 8.48 0.91
N ALA A 262 16.36 8.70 0.73
CA ALA A 262 15.87 9.85 0.00
C ALA A 262 16.22 11.19 0.68
N ASP A 263 16.19 11.22 2.02
CA ASP A 263 16.47 12.44 2.81
C ASP A 263 17.96 12.74 2.93
N GLU A 264 18.76 11.68 3.12
CA GLU A 264 20.17 11.84 3.48
C GLU A 264 21.13 11.74 2.28
N PHE A 265 20.80 10.97 1.22
CA PHE A 265 21.72 10.66 0.13
C PHE A 265 21.26 11.17 -1.24
N THR A 266 19.97 11.37 -1.44
CA THR A 266 19.43 11.75 -2.76
C THR A 266 19.50 13.25 -2.97
N ALA A 267 19.77 13.68 -4.20
CA ALA A 267 19.78 15.09 -4.57
C ALA A 267 18.47 15.78 -4.16
N THR A 268 18.60 16.91 -3.50
CA THR A 268 17.46 17.71 -2.99
C THR A 268 16.82 18.60 -4.05
N LYS A 269 17.33 18.53 -5.29
CA LYS A 269 16.88 19.33 -6.42
C LYS A 269 16.79 18.47 -7.68
N SER A 270 15.88 18.83 -8.57
CA SER A 270 15.75 18.23 -9.88
C SER A 270 15.42 19.28 -10.93
N SER A 271 15.84 19.06 -12.17
CA SER A 271 15.66 20.00 -13.27
C SER A 271 15.32 19.27 -14.58
N GLY A 272 14.84 20.02 -15.57
CA GLY A 272 14.52 19.48 -16.88
C GLY A 272 13.40 18.44 -16.84
N VAL A 273 13.48 17.44 -17.72
CA VAL A 273 12.44 16.41 -17.86
C VAL A 273 12.29 15.55 -16.60
N GLU A 274 13.38 15.34 -15.86
CA GLU A 274 13.36 14.57 -14.60
C GLU A 274 12.40 15.21 -13.58
N SER A 275 12.36 16.53 -13.50
CA SER A 275 11.49 17.24 -12.57
C SER A 275 10.00 16.97 -12.79
N MET A 276 9.60 16.65 -14.03
CA MET A 276 8.22 16.29 -14.35
C MET A 276 7.71 15.06 -13.57
N ALA A 277 8.60 14.13 -13.21
CA ALA A 277 8.22 12.93 -12.48
C ALA A 277 7.74 13.25 -11.05
N PHE A 278 8.09 14.39 -10.49
CA PHE A 278 7.73 14.78 -9.13
C PHE A 278 6.44 15.62 -9.04
N ASP A 279 5.88 16.01 -10.17
CA ASP A 279 4.55 16.63 -10.22
C ASP A 279 3.48 15.52 -10.33
N VAL A 280 2.60 15.46 -9.32
CA VAL A 280 1.52 14.48 -9.27
C VAL A 280 0.56 14.58 -10.47
N THR A 281 0.42 15.76 -11.08
CA THR A 281 -0.43 15.94 -12.27
C THR A 281 0.15 15.22 -13.48
N ASN A 282 1.47 15.18 -13.61
CA ASN A 282 2.17 14.40 -14.64
C ASN A 282 2.04 12.90 -14.40
N LEU A 283 2.09 12.46 -13.14
CA LEU A 283 1.86 11.04 -12.81
C LEU A 283 0.42 10.61 -13.17
N VAL A 284 -0.57 11.45 -12.88
CA VAL A 284 -1.96 11.23 -13.31
C VAL A 284 -2.08 11.21 -14.84
N ALA A 285 -1.39 12.11 -15.53
CA ALA A 285 -1.35 12.12 -16.99
C ALA A 285 -0.74 10.83 -17.55
N CYS A 286 0.34 10.31 -16.96
CA CYS A 286 0.91 9.01 -17.33
C CYS A 286 -0.10 7.85 -17.11
N ILE A 287 -0.86 7.88 -16.01
CA ILE A 287 -1.95 6.92 -15.80
C ILE A 287 -2.99 7.03 -16.91
N PHE A 288 -3.38 8.24 -17.32
CA PHE A 288 -4.32 8.45 -18.43
C PHE A 288 -3.78 7.88 -19.74
N LEU A 289 -2.47 8.02 -20.02
CA LEU A 289 -1.86 7.42 -21.20
C LEU A 289 -1.99 5.89 -21.18
N VAL A 290 -1.62 5.26 -20.09
CA VAL A 290 -1.67 3.79 -19.96
C VAL A 290 -3.11 3.30 -20.12
N TYR A 291 -4.05 3.86 -19.35
CA TYR A 291 -5.45 3.42 -19.39
C TYR A 291 -6.14 3.79 -20.72
N GLY A 292 -5.79 4.92 -21.32
CA GLY A 292 -6.27 5.32 -22.64
C GLY A 292 -5.85 4.32 -23.71
N ILE A 293 -4.56 3.97 -23.75
CA ILE A 293 -4.01 2.99 -24.69
C ILE A 293 -4.68 1.62 -24.49
N PHE A 294 -4.60 1.05 -23.29
CA PHE A 294 -5.20 -0.26 -23.00
C PHE A 294 -6.71 -0.26 -23.23
N GLY A 295 -7.39 0.83 -22.84
CA GLY A 295 -8.83 0.98 -23.05
C GLY A 295 -9.22 0.99 -24.53
N ILE A 296 -8.48 1.65 -25.40
CA ILE A 296 -8.74 1.63 -26.86
C ILE A 296 -8.67 0.21 -27.40
N PHE A 297 -7.63 -0.56 -27.01
CA PHE A 297 -7.44 -1.93 -27.51
C PHE A 297 -8.45 -2.93 -26.94
N GLN A 298 -8.89 -2.75 -25.69
CA GLN A 298 -9.81 -3.67 -25.02
C GLN A 298 -11.29 -3.34 -25.21
N SER A 299 -11.62 -2.13 -25.64
CA SER A 299 -13.02 -1.70 -25.82
C SER A 299 -13.67 -2.34 -27.04
N VAL A 300 -14.89 -2.83 -26.85
CA VAL A 300 -15.72 -3.41 -27.91
C VAL A 300 -16.53 -2.32 -28.63
N THR A 301 -17.06 -1.34 -27.89
CA THR A 301 -17.95 -0.31 -28.41
C THR A 301 -17.18 0.92 -28.94
N ALA A 302 -17.65 1.51 -30.02
CA ALA A 302 -17.07 2.75 -30.58
C ALA A 302 -17.08 3.88 -29.54
N LYS A 303 -18.16 4.04 -28.76
CA LYS A 303 -18.27 5.03 -27.68
C LYS A 303 -17.16 4.86 -26.63
N ALA A 304 -16.89 3.62 -26.20
CA ALA A 304 -15.84 3.37 -25.21
C ALA A 304 -14.44 3.66 -25.80
N LYS A 305 -14.18 3.32 -27.08
CA LYS A 305 -12.93 3.67 -27.76
C LYS A 305 -12.73 5.18 -27.85
N THR A 306 -13.79 5.94 -28.18
CA THR A 306 -13.74 7.41 -28.23
C THR A 306 -13.41 7.99 -26.84
N ILE A 307 -14.07 7.52 -25.78
CA ILE A 307 -13.80 8.00 -24.41
C ILE A 307 -12.35 7.73 -24.03
N ASN A 308 -11.84 6.51 -24.27
CA ASN A 308 -10.44 6.17 -23.98
C ASN A 308 -9.46 6.98 -24.83
N GLY A 309 -9.80 7.28 -26.09
CA GLY A 309 -9.05 8.19 -26.93
C GLY A 309 -8.99 9.62 -26.39
N LEU A 310 -10.11 10.14 -25.87
CA LEU A 310 -10.14 11.45 -25.23
C LEU A 310 -9.30 11.48 -23.94
N VAL A 311 -9.33 10.41 -23.14
CA VAL A 311 -8.47 10.27 -21.95
C VAL A 311 -7.00 10.26 -22.34
N LEU A 312 -6.62 9.53 -23.39
CA LEU A 312 -5.26 9.53 -23.93
C LEU A 312 -4.81 10.91 -24.36
N VAL A 313 -5.64 11.61 -25.14
CA VAL A 313 -5.35 12.98 -25.60
C VAL A 313 -5.22 13.95 -24.43
N ALA A 314 -6.10 13.86 -23.45
CA ALA A 314 -6.01 14.69 -22.22
C ALA A 314 -4.68 14.48 -21.49
N GLY A 315 -4.23 13.23 -21.34
CA GLY A 315 -2.92 12.92 -20.77
C GLY A 315 -1.76 13.54 -21.53
N LEU A 316 -1.77 13.43 -22.87
CA LEU A 316 -0.75 14.03 -23.73
C LEU A 316 -0.75 15.56 -23.64
N LEU A 317 -1.92 16.19 -23.60
CA LEU A 317 -2.02 17.65 -23.47
C LEU A 317 -1.49 18.16 -22.12
N ILE A 318 -1.79 17.45 -21.02
CA ILE A 318 -1.27 17.81 -19.69
C ILE A 318 0.26 17.70 -19.69
N LEU A 319 0.83 16.58 -20.17
CA LEU A 319 2.28 16.42 -20.23
C LEU A 319 2.94 17.46 -21.14
N GLY A 320 2.35 17.71 -22.31
CA GLY A 320 2.87 18.73 -23.23
C GLY A 320 2.83 20.13 -22.65
N TYR A 321 1.74 20.51 -21.99
CA TYR A 321 1.63 21.79 -21.31
C TYR A 321 2.69 21.94 -20.19
N ASN A 322 2.83 20.96 -19.34
CA ASN A 322 3.79 20.98 -18.23
C ASN A 322 5.24 20.93 -18.75
N TYR A 323 5.51 20.25 -19.87
CA TYR A 323 6.82 20.23 -20.51
C TYR A 323 7.25 21.63 -21.03
N VAL A 324 6.31 22.35 -21.63
CA VAL A 324 6.58 23.72 -22.15
C VAL A 324 6.75 24.74 -21.02
N ASN A 325 6.11 24.49 -19.85
CA ASN A 325 6.14 25.36 -18.69
C ASN A 325 7.00 24.78 -17.54
N LEU A 326 8.07 24.05 -17.88
CA LEU A 326 8.99 23.49 -16.88
C LEU A 326 9.66 24.62 -16.09
N ASP A 327 9.66 24.45 -14.77
CA ASP A 327 10.51 25.25 -13.89
C ASP A 327 12.00 24.93 -14.15
N ALA A 328 12.86 25.91 -14.01
CA ALA A 328 14.30 25.73 -14.21
C ALA A 328 14.87 24.69 -13.24
N GLU A 329 14.39 24.69 -12.01
CA GLU A 329 14.78 23.77 -10.94
C GLU A 329 13.66 23.67 -9.91
N ILE A 330 13.40 22.47 -9.41
CA ILE A 330 12.46 22.23 -8.30
C ILE A 330 13.19 21.63 -7.10
N SER A 331 12.72 21.94 -5.89
CA SER A 331 13.20 21.31 -4.66
C SER A 331 12.50 19.97 -4.44
N LEU A 332 13.26 18.95 -4.04
CA LEU A 332 12.77 17.63 -3.71
C LEU A 332 12.77 17.42 -2.20
N SER A 333 11.77 16.75 -1.71
CA SER A 333 11.68 16.32 -0.31
C SER A 333 11.43 14.80 -0.26
N ALA A 334 12.04 14.12 0.69
CA ALA A 334 12.07 12.66 0.75
C ALA A 334 10.69 11.97 0.66
N PRO A 335 9.61 12.48 1.30
CA PRO A 335 8.30 11.85 1.22
C PRO A 335 7.74 11.73 -0.20
N ILE A 336 8.17 12.60 -1.15
CA ILE A 336 7.63 12.61 -2.52
C ILE A 336 7.85 11.28 -3.24
N PHE A 337 8.92 10.55 -2.91
CA PHE A 337 9.23 9.28 -3.56
C PHE A 337 8.18 8.19 -3.28
N GLN A 338 7.46 8.26 -2.17
CA GLN A 338 6.44 7.27 -1.84
C GLN A 338 5.24 7.27 -2.78
N GLN A 339 4.98 8.39 -3.50
CA GLN A 339 3.91 8.46 -4.51
C GLN A 339 4.16 7.52 -5.70
N PHE A 340 5.42 7.18 -6.00
CA PHE A 340 5.76 6.33 -7.13
C PHE A 340 5.21 4.92 -6.99
N ASN A 341 5.22 4.34 -5.79
CA ASN A 341 4.60 3.02 -5.59
C ASN A 341 3.12 3.04 -6.00
N ALA A 342 2.32 3.95 -5.46
CA ALA A 342 0.90 4.05 -5.78
C ALA A 342 0.66 4.33 -7.27
N CYS A 343 1.45 5.20 -7.88
CA CYS A 343 1.40 5.48 -9.32
C CYS A 343 1.68 4.21 -10.13
N PHE A 344 2.76 3.52 -9.84
CA PHE A 344 3.16 2.32 -10.56
C PHE A 344 2.20 1.14 -10.34
N VAL A 345 1.61 0.99 -9.14
CA VAL A 345 0.54 -0.01 -8.93
C VAL A 345 -0.61 0.24 -9.92
N VAL A 346 -1.07 1.49 -10.04
CA VAL A 346 -2.17 1.81 -10.97
C VAL A 346 -1.74 1.60 -12.41
N MET A 347 -0.56 2.08 -12.81
CA MET A 347 -0.07 1.97 -14.19
C MET A 347 0.26 0.53 -14.61
N LEU A 348 0.89 -0.25 -13.75
CA LEU A 348 1.33 -1.61 -14.09
C LEU A 348 0.23 -2.67 -13.95
N THR A 349 -0.86 -2.38 -13.25
CA THR A 349 -1.98 -3.33 -13.11
C THR A 349 -2.53 -3.79 -14.47
N PRO A 350 -2.93 -2.92 -15.41
CA PRO A 350 -3.41 -3.36 -16.71
C PRO A 350 -2.32 -4.06 -17.53
N VAL A 351 -1.05 -3.65 -17.38
CA VAL A 351 0.09 -4.29 -18.05
C VAL A 351 0.28 -5.72 -17.52
N SER A 352 0.26 -5.91 -16.21
CA SER A 352 0.38 -7.22 -15.56
C SER A 352 -0.76 -8.15 -15.96
N ILE A 353 -2.00 -7.66 -15.95
CA ILE A 353 -3.17 -8.44 -16.41
C ILE A 353 -3.02 -8.85 -17.86
N ALA A 354 -2.62 -7.94 -18.74
CA ALA A 354 -2.41 -8.24 -20.16
C ALA A 354 -1.31 -9.28 -20.37
N LEU A 355 -0.18 -9.15 -19.66
CA LEU A 355 0.94 -10.09 -19.72
C LEU A 355 0.51 -11.49 -19.30
N PHE A 356 -0.14 -11.64 -18.15
CA PHE A 356 -0.55 -12.96 -17.67
C PHE A 356 -1.67 -13.55 -18.52
N SER A 357 -2.62 -12.75 -19.00
CA SER A 357 -3.65 -13.21 -19.94
C SER A 357 -3.04 -13.70 -21.26
N TRP A 358 -2.00 -13.03 -21.77
CA TRP A 358 -1.27 -13.46 -22.95
C TRP A 358 -0.51 -14.78 -22.72
N LEU A 359 0.15 -14.92 -21.56
CA LEU A 359 0.82 -16.17 -21.17
C LEU A 359 -0.19 -17.32 -21.00
N ALA A 360 -1.35 -17.04 -20.39
CA ALA A 360 -2.42 -18.02 -20.21
C ALA A 360 -2.95 -18.53 -21.56
N LYS A 361 -3.19 -17.64 -22.53
CA LYS A 361 -3.58 -18.03 -23.91
C LYS A 361 -2.55 -18.93 -24.59
N LYS A 362 -1.28 -18.83 -24.22
CA LYS A 362 -0.20 -19.68 -24.72
C LYS A 362 0.03 -20.95 -23.89
N GLY A 363 -0.76 -21.17 -22.84
CA GLY A 363 -0.56 -22.28 -21.91
C GLY A 363 0.74 -22.20 -21.08
N LYS A 364 1.34 -20.99 -20.98
CA LYS A 364 2.61 -20.74 -20.30
C LYS A 364 2.47 -19.87 -19.07
N GLU A 365 1.27 -19.63 -18.59
CA GLU A 365 1.07 -18.84 -17.36
C GLU A 365 1.68 -19.59 -16.16
N PRO A 366 2.60 -18.92 -15.41
CA PRO A 366 3.17 -19.52 -14.21
C PRO A 366 2.09 -19.72 -13.14
N LYS A 367 2.14 -20.85 -12.40
CA LYS A 367 1.29 -21.08 -11.24
C LYS A 367 1.60 -20.06 -10.14
N ALA A 368 0.64 -19.85 -9.22
CA ALA A 368 0.74 -18.85 -8.15
C ALA A 368 2.03 -18.94 -7.32
N PRO A 369 2.51 -20.12 -6.85
CA PRO A 369 3.77 -20.20 -6.12
C PRO A 369 5.00 -19.77 -6.94
N VAL A 370 5.00 -20.01 -8.25
CA VAL A 370 6.08 -19.55 -9.15
C VAL A 370 6.08 -18.03 -9.25
N LYS A 371 4.90 -17.41 -9.39
CA LYS A 371 4.77 -15.94 -9.44
C LYS A 371 5.28 -15.30 -8.15
N ILE A 372 4.96 -15.90 -6.98
CA ILE A 372 5.46 -15.43 -5.67
C ILE A 372 7.00 -15.52 -5.62
N GLY A 373 7.58 -16.64 -6.07
CA GLY A 373 9.04 -16.79 -6.14
C GLY A 373 9.69 -15.78 -7.09
N LEU A 374 9.10 -15.52 -8.25
CA LEU A 374 9.54 -14.47 -9.16
C LEU A 374 9.45 -13.08 -8.52
N GLY A 375 8.38 -12.80 -7.75
CA GLY A 375 8.25 -11.56 -7.00
C GLY A 375 9.41 -11.36 -6.03
N MET A 376 9.84 -12.41 -5.32
CA MET A 376 11.02 -12.34 -4.45
C MET A 376 12.32 -12.09 -5.22
N LEU A 377 12.52 -12.71 -6.39
CA LEU A 377 13.68 -12.43 -7.26
C LEU A 377 13.69 -10.98 -7.74
N VAL A 378 12.54 -10.46 -8.14
CA VAL A 378 12.39 -9.07 -8.58
C VAL A 378 12.67 -8.10 -7.42
N ALA A 379 12.18 -8.38 -6.21
CA ALA A 379 12.52 -7.59 -5.02
C ALA A 379 14.02 -7.64 -4.71
N GLY A 380 14.64 -8.82 -4.84
CA GLY A 380 16.10 -8.98 -4.74
C GLY A 380 16.86 -8.15 -5.76
N ALA A 381 16.36 -8.04 -7.00
CA ALA A 381 16.95 -7.20 -8.04
C ALA A 381 16.87 -5.69 -7.70
N ALA A 382 15.78 -5.23 -7.08
CA ALA A 382 15.68 -3.86 -6.59
C ALA A 382 16.78 -3.54 -5.55
N TYR A 383 16.99 -4.45 -4.61
CA TYR A 383 18.04 -4.28 -3.59
C TYR A 383 19.45 -4.54 -4.10
N LEU A 384 19.63 -5.35 -5.14
CA LEU A 384 20.90 -5.43 -5.88
C LEU A 384 21.23 -4.08 -6.50
N LEU A 385 20.27 -3.43 -7.16
CA LEU A 385 20.43 -2.09 -7.72
C LEU A 385 20.87 -1.10 -6.62
N MET A 386 20.17 -1.08 -5.48
CA MET A 386 20.53 -0.21 -4.35
C MET A 386 21.93 -0.54 -3.81
N THR A 387 22.28 -1.82 -3.66
CA THR A 387 23.61 -2.25 -3.19
C THR A 387 24.71 -1.74 -4.09
N VAL A 388 24.60 -1.96 -5.41
CA VAL A 388 25.62 -1.56 -6.38
C VAL A 388 25.74 -0.03 -6.46
N SER A 389 24.62 0.68 -6.43
CA SER A 389 24.61 2.15 -6.50
C SER A 389 25.10 2.83 -5.20
N SER A 390 25.17 2.09 -4.11
CA SER A 390 25.67 2.60 -2.83
C SER A 390 27.16 2.34 -2.60
N ILE A 391 27.85 1.66 -3.54
CA ILE A 391 29.29 1.39 -3.41
C ILE A 391 30.07 2.71 -3.40
N GLY A 392 30.80 2.95 -2.31
CA GLY A 392 31.66 4.12 -2.16
C GLY A 392 30.92 5.40 -1.75
N LEU A 393 29.61 5.34 -1.44
CA LEU A 393 28.93 6.48 -0.84
C LEU A 393 29.44 6.73 0.58
N PRO A 394 29.88 7.97 0.90
CA PRO A 394 30.33 8.31 2.25
C PRO A 394 29.16 8.23 3.24
N ALA A 395 29.43 7.80 4.48
CA ALA A 395 28.45 7.89 5.56
C ALA A 395 28.05 9.35 5.82
N THR A 396 26.86 9.56 6.40
CA THR A 396 26.29 10.91 6.62
C THR A 396 27.14 11.82 7.52
N ASP A 397 27.91 11.25 8.43
CA ASP A 397 28.83 11.94 9.32
C ASP A 397 30.22 12.21 8.69
N HIS A 398 30.46 11.70 7.48
CA HIS A 398 31.75 11.86 6.80
C HIS A 398 31.87 13.26 6.20
N PRO A 399 33.05 13.95 6.32
CA PRO A 399 33.25 15.30 5.81
C PRO A 399 32.99 15.49 4.31
N ASN A 400 33.10 14.43 3.52
CA ASN A 400 32.85 14.43 2.07
C ASN A 400 31.43 13.97 1.71
N HIS A 401 30.54 13.85 2.67
CA HIS A 401 29.15 13.48 2.39
C HIS A 401 28.45 14.60 1.65
N VAL A 402 27.81 14.26 0.54
CA VAL A 402 26.94 15.14 -0.25
C VAL A 402 25.71 14.34 -0.68
N ALA A 403 24.53 14.92 -0.48
CA ALA A 403 23.27 14.35 -0.97
C ALA A 403 23.12 14.68 -2.47
N ASP A 404 23.73 13.87 -3.33
CA ASP A 404 23.80 14.09 -4.79
C ASP A 404 23.44 12.86 -5.62
N VAL A 405 22.99 11.78 -4.97
CA VAL A 405 22.55 10.58 -5.69
C VAL A 405 21.31 10.92 -6.53
N THR A 406 21.35 10.53 -7.81
CA THR A 406 20.26 10.80 -8.74
C THR A 406 18.91 10.27 -8.23
N PRO A 407 17.83 11.07 -8.26
CA PRO A 407 16.47 10.63 -7.92
C PRO A 407 15.99 9.43 -8.72
N ASN A 408 16.51 9.24 -9.94
CA ASN A 408 16.17 8.12 -10.81
C ASN A 408 16.49 6.75 -10.20
N LEU A 409 17.47 6.68 -9.30
CA LEU A 409 17.77 5.45 -8.58
C LEU A 409 16.57 4.99 -7.74
N LEU A 410 16.00 5.89 -6.95
CA LEU A 410 14.83 5.58 -6.14
C LEU A 410 13.58 5.34 -7.00
N ILE A 411 13.34 6.16 -8.02
CA ILE A 411 12.21 5.95 -8.95
C ILE A 411 12.27 4.54 -9.54
N THR A 412 13.44 4.11 -10.01
CA THR A 412 13.65 2.78 -10.58
C THR A 412 13.48 1.68 -9.53
N THR A 413 13.99 1.90 -8.31
CA THR A 413 13.82 0.96 -7.19
C THR A 413 12.34 0.77 -6.84
N TYR A 414 11.57 1.86 -6.75
CA TYR A 414 10.11 1.80 -6.52
C TYR A 414 9.38 1.09 -7.67
N LEU A 415 9.79 1.31 -8.92
CA LEU A 415 9.23 0.61 -10.08
C LEU A 415 9.42 -0.91 -9.97
N ILE A 416 10.65 -1.35 -9.67
CA ILE A 416 10.98 -2.78 -9.55
C ILE A 416 10.24 -3.39 -8.34
N LEU A 417 10.24 -2.73 -7.18
CA LEU A 417 9.54 -3.20 -5.98
C LEU A 417 8.02 -3.29 -6.22
N THR A 418 7.43 -2.33 -6.95
CA THR A 418 6.01 -2.37 -7.28
C THR A 418 5.68 -3.52 -8.21
N PHE A 419 6.54 -3.83 -9.17
CA PHE A 419 6.35 -5.00 -10.01
C PHE A 419 6.43 -6.30 -9.20
N ALA A 420 7.37 -6.39 -8.24
CA ALA A 420 7.43 -7.49 -7.28
C ALA A 420 6.15 -7.62 -6.45
N GLU A 421 5.58 -6.50 -5.99
CA GLU A 421 4.32 -6.45 -5.25
C GLU A 421 3.16 -7.03 -6.08
N LEU A 422 3.04 -6.65 -7.34
CA LEU A 422 1.99 -7.14 -8.23
C LEU A 422 2.09 -8.65 -8.51
N LEU A 423 3.31 -9.21 -8.44
CA LEU A 423 3.54 -10.65 -8.57
C LEU A 423 3.19 -11.43 -7.29
N LEU A 424 3.09 -10.77 -6.14
CA LEU A 424 2.91 -11.45 -4.86
C LEU A 424 1.56 -11.16 -4.21
N SER A 425 1.20 -9.88 -4.09
CA SER A 425 0.10 -9.45 -3.22
C SER A 425 -1.28 -9.95 -3.68
N PRO A 426 -1.75 -9.69 -4.92
CA PRO A 426 -3.06 -10.17 -5.37
C PRO A 426 -3.07 -11.69 -5.55
N ILE A 427 -1.94 -12.27 -5.94
CA ILE A 427 -1.79 -13.69 -6.23
C ILE A 427 -1.79 -14.50 -4.94
N GLY A 428 -1.15 -14.00 -3.89
CA GLY A 428 -1.11 -14.66 -2.58
C GLY A 428 -2.48 -14.73 -1.92
N ILE A 429 -3.27 -13.67 -1.95
CA ILE A 429 -4.64 -13.66 -1.43
C ILE A 429 -5.50 -14.66 -2.22
N SER A 430 -5.40 -14.66 -3.54
CA SER A 430 -6.11 -15.63 -4.39
C SER A 430 -5.69 -17.07 -4.09
N LEU A 431 -4.39 -17.32 -3.89
CA LEU A 431 -3.86 -18.63 -3.53
C LEU A 431 -4.45 -19.13 -2.21
N VAL A 432 -4.46 -18.28 -1.17
CA VAL A 432 -5.05 -18.65 0.13
C VAL A 432 -6.51 -19.01 -0.02
N THR A 433 -7.30 -18.24 -0.77
CA THR A 433 -8.73 -18.52 -0.96
C THR A 433 -9.02 -19.80 -1.72
N LYS A 434 -8.11 -20.23 -2.62
CA LYS A 434 -8.25 -21.45 -3.44
C LYS A 434 -7.77 -22.71 -2.71
N VAL A 435 -6.65 -22.59 -1.99
CA VAL A 435 -5.96 -23.75 -1.39
C VAL A 435 -6.46 -24.05 0.02
N ALA A 436 -6.91 -23.03 0.76
CA ALA A 436 -7.34 -23.23 2.14
C ALA A 436 -8.48 -24.26 2.25
N PRO A 437 -8.35 -25.22 3.17
CA PRO A 437 -9.44 -26.17 3.43
C PRO A 437 -10.71 -25.42 3.83
N PRO A 438 -11.91 -25.80 3.36
CA PRO A 438 -13.16 -25.07 3.60
C PRO A 438 -13.41 -24.75 5.08
N LYS A 439 -13.15 -25.71 5.97
CA LYS A 439 -13.27 -25.56 7.43
C LYS A 439 -12.34 -24.51 8.03
N TYR A 440 -11.17 -24.27 7.43
CA TYR A 440 -10.12 -23.39 7.96
C TYR A 440 -9.86 -22.16 7.09
N LYS A 441 -10.73 -21.86 6.13
CA LYS A 441 -10.55 -20.79 5.15
C LYS A 441 -10.36 -19.42 5.82
N GLY A 442 -11.19 -19.08 6.81
CA GLY A 442 -11.07 -17.83 7.59
C GLY A 442 -9.76 -17.78 8.38
N MET A 443 -9.36 -18.90 9.01
CA MET A 443 -8.10 -19.01 9.76
C MET A 443 -6.88 -18.80 8.84
N MET A 444 -6.88 -19.37 7.64
CA MET A 444 -5.78 -19.20 6.68
C MET A 444 -5.71 -17.75 6.13
N MET A 445 -6.85 -17.11 5.92
CA MET A 445 -6.87 -15.66 5.59
C MET A 445 -6.35 -14.81 6.75
N GLY A 446 -6.69 -15.14 7.99
CA GLY A 446 -6.09 -14.53 9.18
C GLY A 446 -4.57 -14.76 9.22
N GLY A 447 -4.10 -15.96 8.88
CA GLY A 447 -2.68 -16.28 8.76
C GLY A 447 -1.92 -15.41 7.77
N TRP A 448 -2.53 -15.05 6.63
CA TRP A 448 -1.97 -14.08 5.69
C TRP A 448 -1.73 -12.69 6.32
N PHE A 449 -2.70 -12.19 7.08
CA PHE A 449 -2.54 -10.90 7.78
C PHE A 449 -1.49 -10.98 8.90
N VAL A 450 -1.42 -12.10 9.63
CA VAL A 450 -0.38 -12.33 10.64
C VAL A 450 1.00 -12.38 9.97
N ALA A 451 1.16 -13.06 8.84
CA ALA A 451 2.41 -13.07 8.09
C ALA A 451 2.82 -11.66 7.65
N THR A 452 1.87 -10.85 7.15
CA THR A 452 2.11 -9.45 6.82
C THR A 452 2.56 -8.65 8.06
N ALA A 453 1.88 -8.82 9.19
CA ALA A 453 2.23 -8.13 10.44
C ALA A 453 3.62 -8.52 10.95
N LEU A 454 3.99 -9.80 10.87
CA LEU A 454 5.34 -10.26 11.22
C LEU A 454 6.40 -9.66 10.29
N GLY A 455 6.13 -9.64 8.98
CA GLY A 455 7.00 -8.98 8.00
C GLY A 455 7.21 -7.50 8.33
N ASN A 456 6.14 -6.81 8.69
CA ASN A 456 6.18 -5.41 9.09
C ASN A 456 7.04 -5.18 10.33
N LYS A 457 6.99 -6.08 11.31
CA LYS A 457 7.88 -5.99 12.49
C LYS A 457 9.35 -6.17 12.09
N LEU A 458 9.65 -7.07 11.17
CA LEU A 458 11.01 -7.30 10.69
C LEU A 458 11.61 -6.13 9.90
N VAL A 459 10.80 -5.13 9.48
CA VAL A 459 11.28 -3.87 8.89
C VAL A 459 12.28 -3.17 9.83
N SER A 460 12.20 -3.41 11.14
CA SER A 460 13.16 -2.90 12.12
C SER A 460 14.60 -3.36 11.88
N ILE A 461 14.82 -4.54 11.30
CA ILE A 461 16.18 -5.10 11.12
C ILE A 461 17.08 -4.22 10.26
N PRO A 462 16.72 -3.88 9.00
CA PRO A 462 17.50 -2.94 8.21
C PRO A 462 17.55 -1.54 8.82
N GLY A 463 16.50 -1.13 9.51
CA GLY A 463 16.46 0.14 10.22
C GLY A 463 17.50 0.23 11.34
N HIS A 464 17.72 -0.83 12.13
CA HIS A 464 18.80 -0.87 13.14
C HIS A 464 20.20 -0.97 12.52
N MET A 465 20.29 -1.40 11.26
CA MET A 465 21.53 -1.40 10.51
C MET A 465 21.86 -0.04 9.90
N TRP A 466 20.95 0.94 10.00
CA TRP A 466 21.19 2.29 9.49
C TRP A 466 22.33 2.95 10.25
N GLY A 467 23.29 3.49 9.49
CA GLY A 467 24.57 3.96 10.02
C GLY A 467 25.74 2.98 9.76
N LEU A 468 25.44 1.73 9.36
CA LEU A 468 26.46 0.86 8.75
C LEU A 468 26.66 1.26 7.28
N ASP A 469 27.68 0.68 6.65
CA ASP A 469 27.85 0.80 5.20
C ASP A 469 26.55 0.39 4.48
N LEU A 470 26.06 1.25 3.59
CA LEU A 470 24.80 1.05 2.88
C LEU A 470 24.80 -0.24 2.04
N THR A 471 25.97 -0.65 1.55
CA THR A 471 26.10 -1.92 0.81
C THR A 471 25.77 -3.13 1.68
N ILE A 472 26.03 -3.05 3.00
CA ILE A 472 25.65 -4.08 3.96
C ILE A 472 24.14 -4.06 4.19
N VAL A 473 23.54 -2.87 4.35
CA VAL A 473 22.10 -2.72 4.57
C VAL A 473 21.30 -3.30 3.39
N TRP A 474 21.59 -2.81 2.19
CA TRP A 474 20.88 -3.24 0.97
C TRP A 474 21.24 -4.67 0.57
N GLY A 475 22.53 -5.07 0.73
CA GLY A 475 22.99 -6.42 0.49
C GLY A 475 22.30 -7.45 1.38
N THR A 476 22.02 -7.11 2.63
CA THR A 476 21.24 -7.99 3.53
C THR A 476 19.82 -8.20 3.01
N LEU A 477 19.13 -7.14 2.61
CA LEU A 477 17.78 -7.24 2.02
C LEU A 477 17.80 -8.05 0.72
N MET A 478 18.78 -7.81 -0.14
CA MET A 478 18.98 -8.59 -1.36
C MET A 478 19.15 -10.09 -1.04
N CYS A 479 20.05 -10.43 -0.12
CA CYS A 479 20.31 -11.83 0.25
C CYS A 479 19.06 -12.50 0.84
N ILE A 480 18.31 -11.81 1.69
CA ILE A 480 17.05 -12.32 2.27
C ILE A 480 16.02 -12.61 1.16
N CYS A 481 15.86 -11.70 0.21
CA CYS A 481 14.95 -11.90 -0.92
C CYS A 481 15.39 -13.10 -1.78
N LEU A 482 16.67 -13.22 -2.07
CA LEU A 482 17.19 -14.34 -2.85
C LEU A 482 17.05 -15.68 -2.13
N VAL A 483 17.36 -15.73 -0.82
CA VAL A 483 17.17 -16.95 -0.01
C VAL A 483 15.70 -17.36 0.05
N ALA A 484 14.78 -16.40 0.24
CA ALA A 484 13.35 -16.68 0.21
C ALA A 484 12.87 -17.17 -1.17
N ALA A 485 13.41 -16.60 -2.26
CA ALA A 485 13.15 -17.08 -3.61
C ALA A 485 13.67 -18.52 -3.83
N LEU A 486 14.89 -18.81 -3.44
CA LEU A 486 15.46 -20.16 -3.52
C LEU A 486 14.65 -21.15 -2.68
N PHE A 487 14.23 -20.75 -1.49
CA PHE A 487 13.39 -21.59 -0.64
C PHE A 487 12.08 -21.98 -1.33
N ILE A 488 11.31 -21.00 -1.87
CA ILE A 488 10.02 -21.33 -2.52
C ILE A 488 10.22 -22.18 -3.78
N PHE A 489 11.28 -21.92 -4.56
CA PHE A 489 11.60 -22.74 -5.74
C PHE A 489 12.04 -24.17 -5.36
N SER A 490 12.73 -24.37 -4.24
CA SER A 490 13.11 -25.70 -3.77
C SER A 490 11.92 -26.59 -3.43
N ILE A 491 10.82 -25.99 -2.95
CA ILE A 491 9.58 -26.68 -2.57
C ILE A 491 8.48 -26.59 -3.65
N ILE A 492 8.79 -26.01 -4.82
CA ILE A 492 7.79 -25.71 -5.86
C ILE A 492 7.01 -26.93 -6.32
N LYS A 493 7.67 -28.10 -6.42
CA LYS A 493 7.02 -29.35 -6.81
C LYS A 493 5.92 -29.76 -5.80
N LYS A 494 6.18 -29.56 -4.51
CA LYS A 494 5.21 -29.83 -3.44
C LYS A 494 4.05 -28.85 -3.49
N LEU A 495 4.35 -27.56 -3.64
CA LEU A 495 3.32 -26.51 -3.73
C LEU A 495 2.42 -26.70 -4.97
N ASN A 496 3.00 -27.04 -6.11
CA ASN A 496 2.25 -27.24 -7.36
C ASN A 496 1.32 -28.48 -7.38
N LYS A 497 1.46 -29.41 -6.43
CA LYS A 497 0.50 -30.52 -6.27
C LYS A 497 -0.79 -30.06 -5.63
N VAL A 498 -0.74 -29.04 -4.80
CA VAL A 498 -1.85 -28.54 -3.99
C VAL A 498 -2.48 -27.29 -4.63
N CYS A 499 -1.70 -26.55 -5.44
CA CYS A 499 -2.09 -25.34 -6.19
C CYS A 499 -2.30 -25.70 -7.69
#